data_c00a706deb579635e035d0e99684d4a3
#
_entry.id   c00a706deb579635e035d0e99684d4a3
#
_cell.length_a   1.000
_cell.length_b   1.000
_cell.length_c   1.000
_cell.angle_alpha   90.00
_cell.angle_beta   90.00
_cell.angle_gamma   90.00
#
_symmetry.space_group_name_H-M   'P 1'
#
loop_
_entity.id
_entity.type
_entity.pdbx_description
1 polymer ?
#
loop_
_entity_poly.entity_id
_entity_poly.type
_entity_poly.pdbx_seq_one_letter_code
_entity_poly.pdbx_strand_id
1 'polypeptide(L)'
;TKSAVPAPAADTVLLSETADGDYIVRRYLVKSRSDSDYSVRYRINLATLNAALSGNPKELDELDAFVGDLTKDTLKRVSAVTVTGYSSPDGPVKFNEALAARRANDFKAYLDRKYGFSKKYKVTVNSVAEDWEMCRTLVAQSSVPDKQAVLEILDSRQSPDQKELALKKMTAAWDYMKENILPPLRRVELTIDYRVNSIVEQRTLIPKPKPAPQPQPAQPAEPYVVVDEQVSGIIVEMPNEHEYKKEMREESREARKEARAAEKIAKHEAREAQKI
;
A
#
# COMPACT_ATOMS: atom_id res chain seq x y z
N THR A 1 28.62 -2.60 -25.34
CA THR A 1 27.82 -2.47 -24.10
C THR A 1 26.50 -3.18 -24.34
N LYS A 2 26.35 -4.38 -23.75
CA LYS A 2 25.08 -5.11 -23.72
C LYS A 2 24.13 -4.29 -22.84
N SER A 3 23.11 -3.67 -23.46
CA SER A 3 22.00 -3.09 -22.74
C SER A 3 21.26 -4.26 -22.07
N ALA A 4 21.48 -4.46 -20.79
CA ALA A 4 20.74 -5.43 -20.01
C ALA A 4 19.28 -4.96 -19.96
N VAL A 5 18.38 -5.77 -20.48
CA VAL A 5 16.94 -5.61 -20.28
C VAL A 5 16.71 -5.70 -18.78
N PRO A 6 16.15 -4.69 -18.13
CA PRO A 6 15.89 -4.77 -16.70
C PRO A 6 14.97 -5.97 -16.44
N ALA A 7 15.32 -6.76 -15.43
CA ALA A 7 14.50 -7.88 -14.99
C ALA A 7 13.10 -7.36 -14.64
N PRO A 8 12.02 -8.08 -14.99
CA PRO A 8 10.67 -7.68 -14.64
C PRO A 8 10.55 -7.55 -13.11
N ALA A 9 9.92 -6.48 -12.66
CA ALA A 9 9.62 -6.28 -11.23
C ALA A 9 8.83 -7.48 -10.69
N ALA A 10 8.94 -7.78 -9.39
CA ALA A 10 8.41 -8.99 -8.73
C ALA A 10 6.89 -9.28 -8.99
N ASP A 11 6.13 -8.27 -9.43
CA ASP A 11 4.69 -8.39 -9.72
C ASP A 11 4.37 -8.32 -11.24
N THR A 12 5.29 -8.79 -12.09
CA THR A 12 5.14 -8.76 -13.56
C THR A 12 4.99 -10.16 -14.13
N VAL A 13 3.95 -10.39 -14.95
CA VAL A 13 3.67 -11.67 -15.61
C VAL A 13 3.75 -11.49 -17.12
N LEU A 14 4.57 -12.28 -17.82
CA LEU A 14 4.60 -12.30 -19.29
C LEU A 14 3.29 -12.91 -19.83
N LEU A 15 2.55 -12.16 -20.63
CA LEU A 15 1.30 -12.60 -21.26
C LEU A 15 1.53 -13.19 -22.64
N SER A 16 2.38 -12.55 -23.46
CA SER A 16 2.69 -13.00 -24.80
C SER A 16 4.06 -12.49 -25.26
N GLU A 17 4.68 -13.25 -26.13
CA GLU A 17 5.87 -12.86 -26.90
C GLU A 17 5.59 -13.16 -28.37
N THR A 18 5.74 -12.16 -29.24
CA THR A 18 5.50 -12.28 -30.69
C THR A 18 6.58 -11.53 -31.44
N ALA A 19 6.95 -12.03 -32.63
CA ALA A 19 7.82 -11.31 -33.54
C ALA A 19 6.99 -10.34 -34.39
N ASP A 20 7.45 -9.08 -34.51
CA ASP A 20 6.86 -8.04 -35.33
C ASP A 20 7.99 -7.37 -36.13
N GLY A 21 8.21 -7.83 -37.35
CA GLY A 21 9.32 -7.39 -38.19
C GLY A 21 10.68 -7.61 -37.51
N ASP A 22 11.46 -6.55 -37.33
CA ASP A 22 12.77 -6.58 -36.68
C ASP A 22 12.69 -6.58 -35.13
N TYR A 23 11.47 -6.70 -34.53
CA TYR A 23 11.27 -6.60 -33.10
C TYR A 23 10.65 -7.85 -32.50
N ILE A 24 11.06 -8.17 -31.28
CA ILE A 24 10.32 -9.03 -30.36
C ILE A 24 9.43 -8.12 -29.53
N VAL A 25 8.12 -8.35 -29.59
CA VAL A 25 7.09 -7.63 -28.81
C VAL A 25 6.67 -8.52 -27.65
N ARG A 26 6.95 -8.07 -26.43
CA ARG A 26 6.53 -8.74 -25.19
C ARG A 26 5.45 -7.92 -24.53
N ARG A 27 4.37 -8.58 -24.17
CA ARG A 27 3.28 -7.98 -23.37
C ARG A 27 3.33 -8.54 -21.97
N TYR A 28 3.36 -7.65 -20.99
CA TYR A 28 3.40 -7.98 -19.58
C TYR A 28 2.15 -7.48 -18.87
N LEU A 29 1.61 -8.32 -17.96
CA LEU A 29 0.68 -7.88 -16.97
C LEU A 29 1.49 -7.38 -15.76
N VAL A 30 1.42 -6.08 -15.50
CA VAL A 30 2.04 -5.44 -14.32
C VAL A 30 0.96 -5.26 -13.27
N LYS A 31 1.17 -5.79 -12.07
CA LYS A 31 0.29 -5.64 -10.92
C LYS A 31 0.91 -4.61 -9.98
N SER A 32 0.23 -3.50 -9.74
CA SER A 32 0.63 -2.48 -8.77
C SER A 32 -0.39 -2.40 -7.65
N ARG A 33 0.04 -1.98 -6.45
CA ARG A 33 -0.82 -1.63 -5.33
C ARG A 33 -0.92 -0.12 -5.29
N SER A 34 -2.09 0.37 -4.95
CA SER A 34 -2.37 1.78 -4.75
C SER A 34 -3.44 1.93 -3.68
N ASP A 35 -3.55 3.11 -3.15
CA ASP A 35 -4.57 3.51 -2.19
C ASP A 35 -5.21 4.82 -2.60
N SER A 36 -6.37 5.11 -2.04
CA SER A 36 -7.06 6.38 -2.14
C SER A 36 -7.66 6.71 -0.78
N ASP A 37 -7.33 7.90 -0.28
CA ASP A 37 -7.73 8.38 1.02
C ASP A 37 -8.70 9.56 0.89
N TYR A 38 -9.71 9.56 1.73
CA TYR A 38 -10.73 10.60 1.82
C TYR A 38 -10.95 10.97 3.26
N SER A 39 -11.11 12.26 3.55
CA SER A 39 -11.28 12.76 4.92
C SER A 39 -12.50 13.67 5.03
N VAL A 40 -13.54 13.20 5.72
CA VAL A 40 -14.75 14.00 5.95
C VAL A 40 -14.81 14.51 7.37
N ARG A 41 -15.18 15.77 7.54
CA ARG A 41 -15.22 16.49 8.82
C ARG A 41 -16.59 16.38 9.48
N TYR A 42 -16.56 16.41 10.81
CA TYR A 42 -17.75 16.39 11.66
C TYR A 42 -17.80 17.62 12.55
N ARG A 43 -19.01 18.08 12.89
CA ARG A 43 -19.20 19.13 13.89
C ARG A 43 -18.87 18.59 15.29
N ILE A 44 -18.54 19.51 16.19
CA ILE A 44 -18.31 19.18 17.60
C ILE A 44 -19.51 18.40 18.17
N ASN A 45 -19.23 17.37 18.94
CA ASN A 45 -20.23 16.50 19.61
C ASN A 45 -21.25 15.80 18.69
N LEU A 46 -21.14 15.94 17.37
CA LEU A 46 -22.03 15.28 16.43
C LEU A 46 -21.33 14.10 15.74
N ALA A 47 -22.11 13.03 15.53
CA ALA A 47 -21.68 11.84 14.80
C ALA A 47 -22.43 11.69 13.46
N THR A 48 -23.30 12.59 13.10
CA THR A 48 -24.03 12.57 11.81
C THR A 48 -23.25 13.35 10.76
N LEU A 49 -23.00 12.73 9.62
CA LEU A 49 -22.32 13.36 8.49
C LEU A 49 -23.14 14.55 7.99
N ASN A 50 -22.51 15.72 7.92
CA ASN A 50 -23.03 16.87 7.20
C ASN A 50 -22.26 17.04 5.89
N ALA A 51 -22.82 16.59 4.77
CA ALA A 51 -22.20 16.67 3.47
C ALA A 51 -21.87 18.11 3.00
N ALA A 52 -22.59 19.12 3.52
CA ALA A 52 -22.35 20.53 3.20
C ALA A 52 -21.33 21.22 4.12
N LEU A 53 -20.75 20.51 5.12
CA LEU A 53 -19.72 21.10 5.98
C LEU A 53 -18.47 21.40 5.14
N SER A 54 -17.83 22.56 5.40
CA SER A 54 -16.67 23.04 4.64
C SER A 54 -15.58 21.96 4.48
N GLY A 55 -15.19 21.71 3.24
CA GLY A 55 -14.26 20.64 2.83
C GLY A 55 -14.96 19.34 2.43
N ASN A 56 -16.08 18.96 3.04
CA ASN A 56 -16.77 17.71 2.74
C ASN A 56 -17.31 17.58 1.30
N PRO A 57 -17.89 18.64 0.67
CA PRO A 57 -18.35 18.51 -0.70
C PRO A 57 -17.24 18.05 -1.65
N LYS A 58 -16.04 18.64 -1.55
CA LYS A 58 -14.89 18.27 -2.39
C LYS A 58 -14.50 16.80 -2.18
N GLU A 59 -14.32 16.38 -0.93
CA GLU A 59 -13.93 14.99 -0.59
C GLU A 59 -14.98 13.97 -1.07
N LEU A 60 -16.26 14.31 -0.94
CA LEU A 60 -17.35 13.43 -1.37
C LEU A 60 -17.50 13.37 -2.89
N ASP A 61 -17.23 14.47 -3.61
CA ASP A 61 -17.23 14.50 -5.06
C ASP A 61 -16.04 13.71 -5.63
N GLU A 62 -14.85 13.81 -5.01
CA GLU A 62 -13.67 13.02 -5.38
C GLU A 62 -13.92 11.52 -5.12
N LEU A 63 -14.54 11.16 -4.02
CA LEU A 63 -14.97 9.79 -3.73
C LEU A 63 -15.99 9.29 -4.77
N ASP A 64 -16.97 10.10 -5.16
CA ASP A 64 -17.96 9.76 -6.20
C ASP A 64 -17.28 9.46 -7.53
N ALA A 65 -16.34 10.31 -7.95
CA ALA A 65 -15.57 10.13 -9.17
C ALA A 65 -14.76 8.83 -9.13
N PHE A 66 -14.06 8.58 -8.02
CA PHE A 66 -13.26 7.36 -7.84
C PHE A 66 -14.12 6.09 -7.88
N VAL A 67 -15.24 6.06 -7.17
CA VAL A 67 -16.17 4.91 -7.18
C VAL A 67 -16.78 4.71 -8.57
N GLY A 68 -17.08 5.81 -9.28
CA GLY A 68 -17.51 5.78 -10.67
C GLY A 68 -16.48 5.12 -11.58
N ASP A 69 -15.20 5.45 -11.41
CA ASP A 69 -14.11 4.85 -12.16
C ASP A 69 -13.89 3.37 -11.80
N LEU A 70 -13.98 3.00 -10.51
CA LEU A 70 -13.91 1.61 -10.09
C LEU A 70 -14.97 0.72 -10.73
N THR A 71 -16.13 1.26 -11.03
CA THR A 71 -17.20 0.49 -11.68
C THR A 71 -17.00 0.29 -13.18
N LYS A 72 -16.24 1.18 -13.83
CA LYS A 72 -15.94 1.14 -15.27
C LYS A 72 -14.65 0.40 -15.58
N ASP A 73 -13.64 0.53 -14.72
CA ASP A 73 -12.31 -0.03 -14.91
C ASP A 73 -12.22 -1.46 -14.37
N THR A 74 -12.28 -2.43 -15.27
CA THR A 74 -12.19 -3.86 -14.92
C THR A 74 -10.78 -4.29 -14.47
N LEU A 75 -9.79 -3.43 -14.66
CA LEU A 75 -8.39 -3.69 -14.26
C LEU A 75 -8.12 -3.28 -12.82
N LYS A 76 -9.00 -2.48 -12.20
CA LYS A 76 -8.92 -2.12 -10.79
C LYS A 76 -9.66 -3.13 -9.91
N ARG A 77 -9.05 -3.55 -8.82
CA ARG A 77 -9.62 -4.49 -7.84
C ARG A 77 -9.38 -4.00 -6.43
N VAL A 78 -10.43 -3.62 -5.73
CA VAL A 78 -10.37 -3.26 -4.31
C VAL A 78 -9.93 -4.47 -3.51
N SER A 79 -8.95 -4.29 -2.63
CA SER A 79 -8.40 -5.31 -1.73
C SER A 79 -8.82 -5.12 -0.28
N ALA A 80 -8.92 -3.86 0.19
CA ALA A 80 -9.40 -3.54 1.51
C ALA A 80 -10.11 -2.18 1.52
N VAL A 81 -11.05 -2.01 2.45
CA VAL A 81 -11.70 -0.73 2.75
C VAL A 81 -11.64 -0.52 4.25
N THR A 82 -11.06 0.58 4.68
CA THR A 82 -10.92 0.91 6.10
C THR A 82 -11.58 2.27 6.38
N VAL A 83 -12.44 2.31 7.38
CA VAL A 83 -13.10 3.53 7.87
C VAL A 83 -12.64 3.78 9.29
N THR A 84 -11.94 4.89 9.53
CA THR A 84 -11.45 5.24 10.87
C THR A 84 -12.07 6.55 11.32
N GLY A 85 -12.80 6.52 12.44
CA GLY A 85 -13.38 7.69 13.06
C GLY A 85 -12.44 8.30 14.10
N TYR A 86 -12.40 9.63 14.15
CA TYR A 86 -11.55 10.38 15.08
C TYR A 86 -12.38 11.38 15.87
N SER A 87 -11.94 11.62 17.11
CA SER A 87 -12.41 12.76 17.92
C SER A 87 -11.25 13.68 18.28
N SER A 88 -11.58 14.93 18.53
CA SER A 88 -10.63 15.91 19.04
C SER A 88 -10.44 15.72 20.54
N PRO A 89 -9.22 15.98 21.07
CA PRO A 89 -8.91 15.81 22.48
C PRO A 89 -9.46 16.98 23.34
N ASP A 90 -10.74 17.27 23.21
CA ASP A 90 -11.48 18.27 23.97
C ASP A 90 -12.73 17.64 24.60
N GLY A 91 -12.55 16.97 25.72
CA GLY A 91 -13.60 16.32 26.49
C GLY A 91 -13.18 14.95 27.04
N PRO A 92 -14.05 14.29 27.81
CA PRO A 92 -13.71 13.03 28.46
C PRO A 92 -13.37 11.93 27.45
N VAL A 93 -12.26 11.19 27.66
CA VAL A 93 -11.77 10.13 26.78
C VAL A 93 -12.85 9.11 26.42
N LYS A 94 -13.63 8.63 27.40
CA LYS A 94 -14.73 7.66 27.16
C LYS A 94 -15.83 8.21 26.25
N PHE A 95 -16.13 9.51 26.36
CA PHE A 95 -17.09 10.17 25.48
C PHE A 95 -16.53 10.24 24.04
N ASN A 96 -15.26 10.64 23.92
CA ASN A 96 -14.56 10.74 22.64
C ASN A 96 -14.41 9.39 21.94
N GLU A 97 -14.13 8.32 22.68
CA GLU A 97 -14.10 6.94 22.18
C GLU A 97 -15.45 6.55 21.54
N ALA A 98 -16.54 6.72 22.28
CA ALA A 98 -17.88 6.45 21.78
C ALA A 98 -18.28 7.35 20.61
N LEU A 99 -17.84 8.63 20.60
CA LEU A 99 -18.12 9.57 19.52
C LEU A 99 -17.37 9.21 18.24
N ALA A 100 -16.09 8.86 18.34
CA ALA A 100 -15.27 8.42 17.23
C ALA A 100 -15.85 7.17 16.58
N ALA A 101 -16.23 6.16 17.38
CA ALA A 101 -16.87 4.95 16.90
C ALA A 101 -18.21 5.20 16.20
N ARG A 102 -19.06 6.09 16.76
CA ARG A 102 -20.33 6.49 16.12
C ARG A 102 -20.11 7.19 14.79
N ARG A 103 -19.10 8.08 14.66
CA ARG A 103 -18.74 8.75 13.41
C ARG A 103 -18.34 7.74 12.34
N ALA A 104 -17.45 6.79 12.67
CA ALA A 104 -17.01 5.75 11.74
C ALA A 104 -18.19 4.90 11.25
N ASN A 105 -19.11 4.52 12.14
CA ASN A 105 -20.30 3.74 11.78
C ASN A 105 -21.31 4.54 10.95
N ASP A 106 -21.51 5.83 11.24
CA ASP A 106 -22.37 6.72 10.45
C ASP A 106 -21.85 6.86 9.02
N PHE A 107 -20.53 7.06 8.86
CA PHE A 107 -19.92 7.17 7.55
C PHE A 107 -19.94 5.82 6.80
N LYS A 108 -19.68 4.71 7.47
CA LYS A 108 -19.89 3.39 6.89
C LYS A 108 -21.32 3.21 6.38
N ALA A 109 -22.31 3.60 7.17
CA ALA A 109 -23.71 3.53 6.75
C ALA A 109 -24.02 4.44 5.54
N TYR A 110 -23.38 5.60 5.43
CA TYR A 110 -23.43 6.46 4.24
C TYR A 110 -22.85 5.73 3.02
N LEU A 111 -21.67 5.11 3.12
CA LEU A 111 -21.05 4.34 2.04
C LEU A 111 -21.92 3.16 1.60
N ASP A 112 -22.55 2.49 2.55
CA ASP A 112 -23.45 1.37 2.25
C ASP A 112 -24.73 1.81 1.53
N ARG A 113 -25.33 2.91 1.96
CA ARG A 113 -26.54 3.47 1.30
C ARG A 113 -26.26 3.97 -0.10
N LYS A 114 -25.11 4.65 -0.30
CA LYS A 114 -24.80 5.31 -1.57
C LYS A 114 -24.16 4.36 -2.59
N TYR A 115 -23.26 3.48 -2.15
CA TYR A 115 -22.44 2.65 -3.05
C TYR A 115 -22.58 1.14 -2.84
N GLY A 116 -23.21 0.73 -1.73
CA GLY A 116 -23.36 -0.68 -1.39
C GLY A 116 -22.03 -1.34 -1.01
N PHE A 117 -21.12 -0.63 -0.33
CA PHE A 117 -19.75 -1.09 -0.07
C PHE A 117 -19.69 -2.41 0.66
N SER A 118 -20.44 -2.59 1.75
CA SER A 118 -20.42 -3.85 2.53
C SER A 118 -20.98 -5.06 1.75
N LYS A 119 -21.71 -4.84 0.64
CA LYS A 119 -22.14 -5.91 -0.25
C LYS A 119 -21.04 -6.36 -1.20
N LYS A 120 -20.06 -5.48 -1.47
CA LYS A 120 -19.01 -5.69 -2.47
C LYS A 120 -17.64 -5.97 -1.83
N TYR A 121 -17.39 -5.38 -0.67
CA TYR A 121 -16.07 -5.37 -0.03
C TYR A 121 -16.16 -5.65 1.46
N LYS A 122 -15.10 -6.22 2.03
CA LYS A 122 -14.93 -6.27 3.48
C LYS A 122 -14.56 -4.86 3.97
N VAL A 123 -15.46 -4.22 4.74
CA VAL A 123 -15.23 -2.90 5.32
C VAL A 123 -14.79 -3.09 6.77
N THR A 124 -13.58 -2.64 7.09
CA THR A 124 -13.06 -2.59 8.46
C THR A 124 -13.39 -1.22 9.07
N VAL A 125 -13.87 -1.21 10.30
CA VAL A 125 -14.22 0.02 11.02
C VAL A 125 -13.34 0.13 12.26
N ASN A 126 -12.62 1.25 12.36
CA ASN A 126 -11.76 1.60 13.48
C ASN A 126 -12.19 2.92 14.11
N SER A 127 -11.72 3.19 15.34
CA SER A 127 -11.91 4.47 15.99
C SER A 127 -10.69 4.84 16.83
N VAL A 128 -10.39 6.15 16.85
CA VAL A 128 -9.35 6.76 17.67
C VAL A 128 -10.01 7.81 18.54
N ALA A 129 -10.03 7.59 19.85
CA ALA A 129 -10.72 8.44 20.80
C ALA A 129 -10.20 9.88 20.78
N GLU A 130 -8.88 10.04 20.71
CA GLU A 130 -8.20 11.34 20.75
C GLU A 130 -6.94 11.29 19.90
N ASP A 131 -6.91 12.08 18.84
CA ASP A 131 -5.79 12.13 17.90
C ASP A 131 -4.73 13.14 18.36
N TRP A 132 -4.01 12.78 19.39
CA TRP A 132 -2.93 13.60 19.94
C TRP A 132 -1.75 13.77 18.98
N GLU A 133 -1.49 12.79 18.14
CA GLU A 133 -0.41 12.83 17.15
C GLU A 133 -0.67 13.88 16.07
N MET A 134 -1.86 13.85 15.48
CA MET A 134 -2.27 14.87 14.52
C MET A 134 -2.41 16.23 15.18
N CYS A 135 -2.92 16.30 16.43
CA CYS A 135 -2.98 17.54 17.23
C CYS A 135 -1.59 18.17 17.36
N ARG A 136 -0.59 17.39 17.75
CA ARG A 136 0.79 17.83 17.85
C ARG A 136 1.35 18.33 16.52
N THR A 137 1.10 17.61 15.45
CA THR A 137 1.54 17.97 14.10
C THR A 137 0.95 19.32 13.67
N LEU A 138 -0.34 19.53 13.88
CA LEU A 138 -1.02 20.78 13.56
C LEU A 138 -0.51 21.94 14.42
N VAL A 139 -0.28 21.72 15.70
CA VAL A 139 0.32 22.72 16.60
C VAL A 139 1.71 23.13 16.12
N ALA A 140 2.56 22.18 15.77
CA ALA A 140 3.91 22.44 15.28
C ALA A 140 3.92 23.35 14.03
N GLN A 141 2.95 23.16 13.15
CA GLN A 141 2.79 23.92 11.89
C GLN A 141 2.02 25.24 12.05
N SER A 142 1.39 25.48 13.20
CA SER A 142 0.52 26.64 13.44
C SER A 142 1.26 27.84 14.02
N SER A 143 0.53 28.93 14.20
CA SER A 143 0.96 30.13 14.93
C SER A 143 0.30 30.23 16.32
N VAL A 144 0.06 29.09 16.99
CA VAL A 144 -0.52 29.06 18.32
C VAL A 144 0.33 29.88 19.31
N PRO A 145 -0.26 30.71 20.16
CA PRO A 145 0.46 31.39 21.22
C PRO A 145 1.16 30.39 22.14
N ASP A 146 2.35 30.77 22.63
CA ASP A 146 3.19 29.93 23.52
C ASP A 146 3.45 28.50 22.96
N LYS A 147 3.61 28.41 21.63
CA LYS A 147 3.76 27.13 20.88
C LYS A 147 4.69 26.13 21.57
N GLN A 148 5.86 26.61 22.05
CA GLN A 148 6.84 25.72 22.65
C GLN A 148 6.28 25.05 23.92
N ALA A 149 5.64 25.81 24.79
CA ALA A 149 5.03 25.28 26.02
C ALA A 149 3.85 24.33 25.69
N VAL A 150 3.06 24.64 24.64
CA VAL A 150 2.00 23.72 24.14
C VAL A 150 2.60 22.41 23.68
N LEU A 151 3.68 22.43 22.88
CA LEU A 151 4.37 21.22 22.42
C LEU A 151 4.96 20.40 23.58
N GLU A 152 5.52 21.05 24.60
CA GLU A 152 6.03 20.38 25.81
C GLU A 152 4.92 19.62 26.56
N ILE A 153 3.72 20.20 26.66
CA ILE A 153 2.56 19.51 27.23
C ILE A 153 2.16 18.31 26.35
N LEU A 154 2.09 18.48 25.04
CA LEU A 154 1.72 17.41 24.10
C LEU A 154 2.72 16.25 24.12
N ASP A 155 4.02 16.55 24.24
CA ASP A 155 5.10 15.56 24.30
C ASP A 155 5.31 14.97 25.70
N SER A 156 4.64 15.50 26.72
CA SER A 156 4.77 15.02 28.09
C SER A 156 4.19 13.60 28.26
N ARG A 157 4.60 12.93 29.36
CA ARG A 157 4.06 11.62 29.76
C ARG A 157 2.76 11.73 30.58
N GLN A 158 2.14 12.88 30.60
CA GLN A 158 0.87 13.09 31.30
C GLN A 158 -0.26 12.28 30.65
N SER A 159 -1.29 11.95 31.45
CA SER A 159 -2.50 11.34 30.91
C SER A 159 -3.23 12.31 29.95
N PRO A 160 -4.07 11.80 29.04
CA PRO A 160 -4.89 12.66 28.17
C PRO A 160 -5.66 13.75 28.90
N ASP A 161 -6.35 13.41 29.98
CA ASP A 161 -7.10 14.36 30.81
C ASP A 161 -6.19 15.43 31.45
N GLN A 162 -4.97 15.04 31.86
CA GLN A 162 -3.99 15.98 32.42
C GLN A 162 -3.45 16.95 31.37
N LYS A 163 -3.18 16.45 30.15
CA LYS A 163 -2.78 17.28 29.02
C LYS A 163 -3.87 18.30 28.67
N GLU A 164 -5.11 17.83 28.55
CA GLU A 164 -6.25 18.70 28.27
C GLU A 164 -6.39 19.80 29.34
N LEU A 165 -6.31 19.41 30.62
CA LEU A 165 -6.40 20.38 31.73
C LEU A 165 -5.26 21.41 31.72
N ALA A 166 -4.04 20.98 31.39
CA ALA A 166 -2.88 21.87 31.28
C ALA A 166 -3.04 22.85 30.10
N LEU A 167 -3.49 22.37 28.93
CA LEU A 167 -3.76 23.21 27.76
C LEU A 167 -4.89 24.21 28.02
N LYS A 168 -5.95 23.84 28.73
CA LYS A 168 -7.06 24.73 29.11
C LYS A 168 -6.63 25.88 30.01
N LYS A 169 -5.57 25.72 30.81
CA LYS A 169 -4.99 26.80 31.64
C LYS A 169 -4.26 27.84 30.79
N MET A 170 -3.83 27.50 29.60
CA MET A 170 -3.17 28.40 28.64
C MET A 170 -4.26 29.07 27.76
N THR A 171 -5.03 29.99 28.31
CA THR A 171 -6.27 30.51 27.71
C THR A 171 -6.09 30.93 26.24
N ALA A 172 -5.09 31.77 25.92
CA ALA A 172 -4.88 32.26 24.56
C ALA A 172 -4.52 31.10 23.59
N ALA A 173 -3.69 30.16 24.01
CA ALA A 173 -3.36 28.98 23.21
C ALA A 173 -4.56 28.06 23.02
N TRP A 174 -5.34 27.84 24.09
CA TRP A 174 -6.53 26.99 24.04
C TRP A 174 -7.61 27.54 23.12
N ASP A 175 -7.85 28.87 23.19
CA ASP A 175 -8.82 29.55 22.32
C ASP A 175 -8.38 29.43 20.85
N TYR A 176 -7.11 29.65 20.55
CA TYR A 176 -6.55 29.40 19.20
C TYR A 176 -6.73 27.94 18.75
N MET A 177 -6.46 26.99 19.66
CA MET A 177 -6.61 25.56 19.36
C MET A 177 -8.07 25.19 19.05
N LYS A 178 -9.03 25.69 19.78
CA LYS A 178 -10.46 25.45 19.53
C LYS A 178 -10.89 25.90 18.14
N GLU A 179 -10.33 26.98 17.64
CA GLU A 179 -10.69 27.56 16.35
C GLU A 179 -9.93 26.93 15.18
N ASN A 180 -8.65 26.60 15.37
CA ASN A 180 -7.76 26.28 14.26
C ASN A 180 -7.21 24.83 14.28
N ILE A 181 -7.05 24.21 15.44
CA ILE A 181 -6.40 22.90 15.62
C ILE A 181 -7.41 21.78 15.83
N LEU A 182 -8.39 21.97 16.71
CA LEU A 182 -9.34 20.91 17.07
C LEU A 182 -10.37 20.58 15.98
N PRO A 183 -10.86 21.53 15.16
CA PRO A 183 -11.85 21.22 14.13
C PRO A 183 -11.39 20.20 13.08
N PRO A 184 -10.16 20.24 12.53
CA PRO A 184 -9.66 19.21 11.62
C PRO A 184 -9.56 17.80 12.22
N LEU A 185 -9.43 17.68 13.56
CA LEU A 185 -9.34 16.40 14.25
C LEU A 185 -10.69 15.67 14.34
N ARG A 186 -11.81 16.37 14.15
CA ARG A 186 -13.18 15.83 14.17
C ARG A 186 -13.54 15.29 12.80
N ARG A 187 -12.97 14.14 12.44
CA ARG A 187 -13.06 13.60 11.08
C ARG A 187 -13.31 12.10 11.06
N VAL A 188 -13.65 11.61 9.89
CA VAL A 188 -13.56 10.20 9.52
C VAL A 188 -12.69 10.09 8.29
N GLU A 189 -11.75 9.19 8.31
CA GLU A 189 -10.90 8.83 7.18
C GLU A 189 -11.41 7.53 6.54
N LEU A 190 -11.42 7.50 5.23
CA LEU A 190 -11.71 6.34 4.41
C LEU A 190 -10.47 6.04 3.59
N THR A 191 -9.86 4.88 3.81
CA THR A 191 -8.78 4.37 2.96
C THR A 191 -9.31 3.21 2.12
N ILE A 192 -9.11 3.28 0.82
CA ILE A 192 -9.46 2.22 -0.13
C ILE A 192 -8.16 1.71 -0.76
N ASP A 193 -7.72 0.53 -0.34
CA ASP A 193 -6.59 -0.17 -0.97
C ASP A 193 -7.09 -0.93 -2.20
N TYR A 194 -6.38 -0.80 -3.32
CA TYR A 194 -6.73 -1.50 -4.53
C TYR A 194 -5.50 -1.91 -5.34
N ARG A 195 -5.69 -2.91 -6.19
CA ARG A 195 -4.69 -3.35 -7.17
C ARG A 195 -5.08 -2.82 -8.53
N VAL A 196 -4.09 -2.35 -9.27
CA VAL A 196 -4.22 -1.96 -10.67
C VAL A 196 -3.44 -2.97 -11.51
N ASN A 197 -4.12 -3.59 -12.46
CA ASN A 197 -3.49 -4.43 -13.46
C ASN A 197 -3.32 -3.60 -14.73
N SER A 198 -2.10 -3.40 -15.18
CA SER A 198 -1.81 -2.70 -16.43
C SER A 198 -1.12 -3.64 -17.42
N ILE A 199 -1.41 -3.48 -18.71
CA ILE A 199 -0.73 -4.21 -19.78
C ILE A 199 0.34 -3.29 -20.35
N VAL A 200 1.61 -3.68 -20.23
CA VAL A 200 2.75 -2.95 -20.77
C VAL A 200 3.33 -3.74 -21.94
N GLU A 201 3.54 -3.06 -23.06
CA GLU A 201 4.20 -3.62 -24.25
C GLU A 201 5.65 -3.16 -24.30
N GLN A 202 6.57 -4.10 -24.37
CA GLN A 202 7.99 -3.86 -24.54
C GLN A 202 8.42 -4.35 -25.92
N ARG A 203 9.05 -3.47 -26.72
CA ARG A 203 9.62 -3.81 -28.02
C ARG A 203 11.14 -3.88 -27.92
N THR A 204 11.72 -5.00 -28.28
CA THR A 204 13.16 -5.23 -28.27
C THR A 204 13.62 -5.59 -29.68
N LEU A 205 14.62 -4.89 -30.24
CA LEU A 205 15.19 -5.20 -31.53
C LEU A 205 15.79 -6.60 -31.53
N ILE A 206 15.48 -7.41 -32.54
CA ILE A 206 16.12 -8.71 -32.76
C ILE A 206 17.58 -8.43 -33.17
N PRO A 207 18.58 -8.93 -32.43
CA PRO A 207 19.98 -8.76 -32.83
C PRO A 207 20.21 -9.39 -34.18
N LYS A 208 20.56 -8.60 -35.19
CA LYS A 208 20.99 -9.16 -36.47
C LYS A 208 22.27 -9.98 -36.25
N PRO A 209 22.36 -11.20 -36.78
CA PRO A 209 23.58 -12.00 -36.67
C PRO A 209 24.75 -11.18 -37.22
N LYS A 210 25.79 -11.06 -36.40
CA LYS A 210 27.03 -10.40 -36.83
C LYS A 210 27.54 -11.13 -38.09
N PRO A 211 27.84 -10.41 -39.20
CA PRO A 211 28.40 -11.09 -40.36
C PRO A 211 29.57 -11.97 -39.95
N ALA A 212 29.57 -13.19 -40.40
CA ALA A 212 30.69 -14.10 -40.15
C ALA A 212 32.00 -13.40 -40.56
N PRO A 213 33.08 -13.52 -39.74
CA PRO A 213 34.37 -12.95 -40.14
C PRO A 213 34.74 -13.51 -41.51
N GLN A 214 34.98 -12.61 -42.46
CA GLN A 214 35.51 -13.03 -43.75
C GLN A 214 36.83 -13.75 -43.51
N PRO A 215 37.09 -14.90 -44.15
CA PRO A 215 38.36 -15.60 -44.01
C PRO A 215 39.48 -14.64 -44.41
N GLN A 216 40.32 -14.27 -43.46
CA GLN A 216 41.54 -13.53 -43.75
C GLN A 216 42.43 -14.41 -44.60
N PRO A 217 43.11 -13.87 -45.67
CA PRO A 217 44.10 -14.63 -46.42
C PRO A 217 45.18 -15.11 -45.46
N ALA A 218 45.50 -16.41 -45.57
CA ALA A 218 46.45 -17.09 -44.71
C ALA A 218 47.80 -16.36 -44.73
N GLN A 219 48.23 -15.83 -43.58
CA GLN A 219 49.63 -15.40 -43.39
C GLN A 219 50.52 -16.62 -43.30
N PRO A 220 51.75 -16.55 -43.87
CA PRO A 220 52.71 -17.67 -43.78
C PRO A 220 53.05 -17.95 -42.31
N ALA A 221 53.06 -19.23 -41.95
CA ALA A 221 53.36 -19.71 -40.62
C ALA A 221 54.79 -19.38 -40.21
N GLU A 222 54.96 -18.61 -39.12
CA GLU A 222 56.22 -18.53 -38.41
C GLU A 222 56.38 -19.73 -37.45
N PRO A 223 57.60 -20.17 -37.16
CA PRO A 223 57.82 -21.40 -36.42
C PRO A 223 57.45 -21.29 -34.95
N TYR A 224 56.71 -22.28 -34.48
CA TYR A 224 56.27 -22.45 -33.11
C TYR A 224 57.43 -22.62 -32.13
N VAL A 225 57.42 -21.78 -31.07
CA VAL A 225 58.14 -22.07 -29.83
C VAL A 225 57.07 -22.57 -28.84
N VAL A 226 57.21 -23.83 -28.42
CA VAL A 226 56.34 -24.41 -27.38
C VAL A 226 56.79 -23.88 -26.03
N VAL A 227 55.91 -23.11 -25.36
CA VAL A 227 56.06 -22.80 -23.95
C VAL A 227 54.88 -23.45 -23.25
N ASP A 228 55.22 -24.39 -22.38
CA ASP A 228 54.27 -25.12 -21.52
C ASP A 228 53.83 -24.19 -20.37
N GLU A 229 52.58 -23.71 -20.37
CA GLU A 229 51.98 -23.01 -19.21
C GLU A 229 50.70 -23.73 -18.81
N GLN A 230 50.77 -24.36 -17.65
CA GLN A 230 49.63 -24.96 -16.96
C GLN A 230 48.69 -23.86 -16.49
N VAL A 231 47.51 -23.78 -17.08
CA VAL A 231 46.40 -22.97 -16.56
C VAL A 231 45.36 -23.89 -15.93
N SER A 232 45.26 -23.87 -14.61
CA SER A 232 44.20 -24.53 -13.86
C SER A 232 42.88 -23.83 -14.13
N GLY A 233 42.07 -24.40 -15.05
CA GLY A 233 40.70 -23.97 -15.25
C GLY A 233 39.79 -24.53 -14.17
N ILE A 234 39.12 -23.65 -13.41
CA ILE A 234 38.02 -24.03 -12.53
C ILE A 234 36.85 -24.41 -13.45
N ILE A 235 36.57 -25.70 -13.54
CA ILE A 235 35.34 -26.21 -14.18
C ILE A 235 34.24 -26.04 -13.12
N VAL A 236 33.34 -25.11 -13.36
CA VAL A 236 32.06 -25.07 -12.62
C VAL A 236 31.15 -26.10 -13.29
N GLU A 237 31.03 -27.28 -12.68
CA GLU A 237 30.05 -28.25 -13.09
C GLU A 237 28.64 -27.70 -12.94
N MET A 238 27.91 -27.59 -14.04
CA MET A 238 26.49 -27.34 -14.05
C MET A 238 25.77 -28.56 -13.47
N PRO A 239 24.82 -28.41 -12.55
CA PRO A 239 24.09 -29.55 -12.01
C PRO A 239 23.35 -30.28 -13.12
N ASN A 240 23.45 -31.61 -13.09
CA ASN A 240 22.82 -32.53 -14.02
C ASN A 240 21.29 -32.28 -14.05
N GLU A 241 20.69 -32.22 -15.22
CA GLU A 241 19.25 -32.01 -15.44
C GLU A 241 18.36 -32.95 -14.57
N HIS A 242 18.90 -34.10 -14.20
CA HIS A 242 18.22 -35.07 -13.33
C HIS A 242 18.19 -34.62 -11.85
N GLU A 243 19.23 -33.98 -11.34
CA GLU A 243 19.30 -33.43 -9.98
C GLU A 243 18.41 -32.21 -9.83
N TYR A 244 18.42 -31.30 -10.81
CA TYR A 244 17.52 -30.16 -10.85
C TYR A 244 16.04 -30.55 -10.83
N LYS A 245 15.66 -31.57 -11.62
CA LYS A 245 14.30 -32.13 -11.65
C LYS A 245 13.92 -32.81 -10.32
N LYS A 246 14.89 -33.35 -9.59
CA LYS A 246 14.67 -33.98 -8.29
C LYS A 246 14.40 -32.92 -7.20
N GLU A 247 15.22 -31.87 -7.14
CA GLU A 247 15.05 -30.75 -6.22
C GLU A 247 13.69 -30.04 -6.41
N MET A 248 13.32 -29.74 -7.65
CA MET A 248 12.01 -29.14 -7.95
C MET A 248 10.82 -30.01 -7.54
N ARG A 249 10.98 -31.35 -7.58
CA ARG A 249 9.94 -32.27 -7.09
C ARG A 249 9.87 -32.33 -5.56
N GLU A 250 10.98 -32.20 -4.87
CA GLU A 250 11.06 -32.16 -3.42
C GLU A 250 10.47 -30.85 -2.88
N GLU A 251 10.82 -29.69 -3.45
CA GLU A 251 10.20 -28.41 -3.11
C GLU A 251 8.68 -28.40 -3.34
N SER A 252 8.22 -28.96 -4.46
CA SER A 252 6.78 -29.07 -4.73
C SER A 252 6.04 -29.99 -3.74
N ARG A 253 6.72 -31.01 -3.19
CA ARG A 253 6.16 -31.89 -2.14
C ARG A 253 6.10 -31.22 -0.78
N GLU A 254 7.12 -30.42 -0.45
CA GLU A 254 7.14 -29.66 0.80
C GLU A 254 6.07 -28.56 0.80
N ALA A 255 5.97 -27.78 -0.25
CA ALA A 255 4.93 -26.78 -0.43
C ALA A 255 3.51 -27.37 -0.30
N ARG A 256 3.28 -28.58 -0.84
CA ARG A 256 1.99 -29.30 -0.68
C ARG A 256 1.75 -29.80 0.75
N LYS A 257 2.79 -30.16 1.49
CA LYS A 257 2.66 -30.54 2.90
C LYS A 257 2.31 -29.34 3.78
N GLU A 258 2.97 -28.20 3.54
CA GLU A 258 2.69 -26.96 4.25
C GLU A 258 1.27 -26.45 3.99
N ALA A 259 0.83 -26.47 2.73
CA ALA A 259 -0.53 -26.08 2.37
C ALA A 259 -1.59 -26.95 3.06
N ARG A 260 -1.37 -28.28 3.16
CA ARG A 260 -2.27 -29.18 3.87
C ARG A 260 -2.24 -28.97 5.39
N ALA A 261 -1.10 -28.61 5.96
CA ALA A 261 -0.99 -28.29 7.39
C ALA A 261 -1.74 -26.99 7.72
N ALA A 262 -1.58 -25.96 6.89
CA ALA A 262 -2.30 -24.68 7.01
C ALA A 262 -3.82 -24.88 6.90
N GLU A 263 -4.30 -25.73 5.97
CA GLU A 263 -5.72 -26.04 5.83
C GLU A 263 -6.29 -26.78 7.06
N LYS A 264 -5.50 -27.67 7.69
CA LYS A 264 -5.92 -28.35 8.92
C LYS A 264 -6.04 -27.38 10.09
N ILE A 265 -5.10 -26.44 10.23
CA ILE A 265 -5.13 -25.42 11.28
C ILE A 265 -6.36 -24.52 11.08
N ALA A 266 -6.60 -24.03 9.87
CA ALA A 266 -7.77 -23.21 9.55
C ALA A 266 -9.10 -23.93 9.83
N LYS A 267 -9.19 -25.25 9.54
CA LYS A 267 -10.37 -26.06 9.86
C LYS A 267 -10.55 -26.28 11.36
N HIS A 268 -9.48 -26.37 12.12
CA HIS A 268 -9.55 -26.49 13.59
C HIS A 268 -10.03 -25.18 14.21
N GLU A 269 -9.45 -24.04 13.81
CA GLU A 269 -9.85 -22.72 14.28
C GLU A 269 -11.32 -22.40 13.95
N ALA A 270 -11.76 -22.76 12.73
CA ALA A 270 -13.17 -22.60 12.34
C ALA A 270 -14.14 -23.46 13.18
N ARG A 271 -13.72 -24.65 13.63
CA ARG A 271 -14.53 -25.51 14.51
C ARG A 271 -14.59 -24.98 15.95
N GLU A 272 -13.49 -24.42 16.45
CA GLU A 272 -13.47 -23.80 17.78
C GLU A 272 -14.32 -22.51 17.81
N ALA A 273 -14.28 -21.71 16.74
CA ALA A 273 -15.11 -20.51 16.61
C ALA A 273 -16.63 -20.79 16.52
N GLN A 274 -17.04 -22.01 16.17
CA GLN A 274 -18.45 -22.42 16.15
C GLN A 274 -18.97 -22.96 17.49
N LYS A 275 -18.10 -23.14 18.49
CA LYS A 275 -18.48 -23.64 19.83
C LYS A 275 -18.72 -22.53 20.85
N ILE A 276 -18.46 -21.28 20.49
CA ILE A 276 -18.72 -20.06 21.27
C ILE A 276 -19.99 -19.39 20.78
#